data_fa0e7f080eb0879489765f1e0c426810
#
_entry.id   fa0e7f080eb0879489765f1e0c426810
#
_cell.length_a   1.000
_cell.length_b   1.000
_cell.length_c   1.000
_cell.angle_alpha   90.00
_cell.angle_beta   90.00
_cell.angle_gamma   90.00
#
_symmetry.space_group_name_H-M   'P 1'
#
loop_
_entity.id
_entity.type
_entity.pdbx_description
1 polymer ?
#
loop_
_entity_poly.entity_id
_entity_poly.type
_entity_poly.pdbx_seq_one_letter_code
_entity_poly.pdbx_strand_id
1 'polypeptide(L)'
;MSNAISRRDFLKVTGAVGAAGLLAACGGNGSSTAASTATSVAAPAEGDVSLTISWWGGDTRHTAYQEAITAFSEEHTNITVSPTFAAWSGWEDTMSTKFAGGVAEDVCQVNWNWLYNYSSNGQTFIDLNTVSDYIDLTQWDEAPLNACVVAGMQQAVPVSMTGRIFFWNMTTFNKAGITEVPKTLDDLYAAGEAFQTKLGEDYYPLHLGGYDRMILTVFYLESIYGKDWADPSTSTLNYTADEIAEGLDFIKSLVDKHVIMPLPTYYGNNGSTAANQSNEWITGKLAGIFEWDSAASKYRDALDTDNRDGFTVGEEIQFGDYKGGFTKVSMGLAITKTCQHPAEAAMLINFLLNEEAGASIMGSECGIPASKSGLAAAEAAGAVDTLVEEANSKVLAFCSFQLDPLFEHNNLKADGTGIYQEVFDTIDYDGASGADVVDILLDGMESVGYTINA
;
A
#
# COMPACT_ATOMS: atom_id res chain seq x y z
N MET A 1 -3.03 22.61 47.00
CA MET A 1 -2.56 23.64 46.07
C MET A 1 -1.48 22.96 45.21
N SER A 2 -1.85 22.51 44.04
CA SER A 2 -0.94 21.88 43.11
C SER A 2 -0.53 22.92 42.06
N ASN A 3 0.73 23.28 42.00
CA ASN A 3 1.28 24.16 40.99
C ASN A 3 1.48 23.38 39.70
N ALA A 4 0.64 23.67 38.71
CA ALA A 4 0.81 23.19 37.33
C ALA A 4 1.94 23.99 36.66
N ILE A 5 2.99 23.30 36.23
CA ILE A 5 4.09 23.88 35.45
C ILE A 5 3.61 24.16 34.04
N SER A 6 3.74 25.42 33.58
CA SER A 6 3.36 25.87 32.26
C SER A 6 4.29 25.28 31.20
N ARG A 7 3.72 24.93 30.03
CA ARG A 7 4.46 24.42 28.84
C ARG A 7 5.59 25.34 28.36
N ARG A 8 5.58 26.61 28.75
CA ARG A 8 6.61 27.60 28.42
C ARG A 8 7.88 27.48 29.26
N ASP A 9 7.80 26.87 30.45
CA ASP A 9 8.94 26.76 31.37
C ASP A 9 9.72 25.45 31.14
N PHE A 10 9.12 24.46 30.48
CA PHE A 10 9.79 23.20 30.11
C PHE A 10 10.84 23.39 28.99
N LEU A 11 10.64 24.37 28.11
CA LEU A 11 11.53 24.62 26.96
C LEU A 11 12.79 25.45 27.29
N LYS A 12 13.00 25.85 28.53
CA LYS A 12 14.16 26.68 28.93
C LYS A 12 15.28 25.93 29.65
N VAL A 13 15.12 24.63 29.92
CA VAL A 13 16.08 23.85 30.74
C VAL A 13 17.01 22.94 29.90
N THR A 14 16.79 22.76 28.60
CA THR A 14 17.61 21.88 27.74
C THR A 14 18.59 22.57 26.81
N GLY A 15 19.12 23.71 27.21
CA GLY A 15 20.07 24.45 26.39
C GLY A 15 21.33 24.87 27.15
N ALA A 16 22.19 23.98 27.55
CA ALA A 16 23.61 24.27 27.83
C ALA A 16 24.35 23.04 28.36
N VAL A 17 25.06 22.29 27.51
CA VAL A 17 26.37 21.66 27.82
C VAL A 17 26.98 21.17 26.51
N GLY A 18 28.18 21.65 26.17
CA GLY A 18 29.14 20.94 25.37
C GLY A 18 29.63 21.58 24.06
N ALA A 19 30.27 22.73 24.12
CA ALA A 19 31.20 23.16 23.06
C ALA A 19 32.61 23.28 23.64
N ALA A 20 33.52 22.38 23.27
CA ALA A 20 34.95 22.62 23.38
C ALA A 20 35.80 21.67 22.48
N GLY A 21 36.52 22.27 21.54
CA GLY A 21 37.79 21.77 20.99
C GLY A 21 37.66 20.88 19.74
N LEU A 22 38.26 21.17 18.57
CA LEU A 22 39.59 21.69 18.29
C LEU A 22 39.63 22.25 16.85
N LEU A 23 40.16 23.45 16.75
CA LEU A 23 40.67 24.01 15.51
C LEU A 23 42.11 23.47 15.25
N ALA A 24 42.35 22.92 14.08
CA ALA A 24 43.69 22.96 13.48
C ALA A 24 43.59 23.10 11.97
N ALA A 25 44.27 24.15 11.50
CA ALA A 25 44.31 24.68 10.16
C ALA A 25 45.09 23.75 9.16
N CYS A 26 44.75 23.85 7.86
CA CYS A 26 45.64 24.47 6.86
C CYS A 26 45.05 24.31 5.46
N GLY A 27 45.12 25.40 4.72
CA GLY A 27 44.57 25.61 3.40
C GLY A 27 45.05 24.72 2.26
N GLY A 28 44.25 24.70 1.22
CA GLY A 28 44.54 24.09 -0.08
C GLY A 28 43.31 24.22 -0.98
N ASN A 29 43.42 25.07 -1.98
CA ASN A 29 42.42 25.32 -3.00
C ASN A 29 42.34 24.12 -3.93
N GLY A 30 41.13 23.52 -4.05
CA GLY A 30 40.87 22.45 -5.02
C GLY A 30 39.38 22.22 -5.11
N SER A 31 38.76 22.57 -6.24
CA SER A 31 37.40 22.14 -6.62
C SER A 31 37.32 20.64 -6.56
N SER A 32 36.60 20.11 -5.60
CA SER A 32 36.18 18.70 -5.58
C SER A 32 34.67 18.64 -5.50
N THR A 33 34.08 18.11 -6.54
CA THR A 33 32.76 17.48 -6.55
C THR A 33 32.64 16.63 -5.28
N ALA A 34 31.76 17.00 -4.36
CA ALA A 34 31.48 16.20 -3.18
C ALA A 34 30.77 14.92 -3.63
N ALA A 35 31.54 13.87 -3.86
CA ALA A 35 30.99 12.52 -3.79
C ALA A 35 30.67 12.29 -2.31
N SER A 36 29.39 12.10 -2.00
CA SER A 36 28.91 11.61 -0.69
C SER A 36 29.55 10.24 -0.48
N THR A 37 30.61 10.14 0.28
CA THR A 37 31.11 8.86 0.78
C THR A 37 30.15 8.37 1.84
N ALA A 38 29.19 7.51 1.46
CA ALA A 38 28.45 6.71 2.41
C ALA A 38 29.46 5.98 3.30
N THR A 39 29.40 6.22 4.59
CA THR A 39 30.22 5.48 5.57
C THR A 39 29.63 4.09 5.66
N SER A 40 30.33 3.06 5.19
CA SER A 40 29.89 1.66 5.32
C SER A 40 29.67 1.32 6.80
N VAL A 41 28.65 0.52 7.07
CA VAL A 41 28.37 0.00 8.42
C VAL A 41 29.45 -0.99 8.83
N ALA A 42 29.57 -1.24 10.13
CA ALA A 42 30.49 -2.24 10.67
C ALA A 42 30.17 -3.63 10.08
N ALA A 43 31.21 -4.45 9.92
CA ALA A 43 31.06 -5.84 9.51
C ALA A 43 30.15 -6.62 10.48
N PRO A 44 29.51 -7.74 10.03
CA PRO A 44 28.68 -8.57 10.88
C PRO A 44 29.40 -8.97 12.16
N ALA A 45 28.64 -9.11 13.25
CA ALA A 45 29.17 -9.47 14.56
C ALA A 45 29.70 -10.92 14.56
N GLU A 46 30.83 -11.16 15.23
CA GLU A 46 31.36 -12.53 15.42
C GLU A 46 30.57 -13.33 16.47
N GLY A 47 29.69 -12.69 17.26
CA GLY A 47 28.92 -13.30 18.35
C GLY A 47 27.46 -13.52 17.99
N ASP A 48 26.68 -14.00 18.98
CA ASP A 48 25.25 -14.17 18.85
C ASP A 48 24.55 -12.83 18.66
N VAL A 49 23.65 -12.76 17.65
CA VAL A 49 22.88 -11.60 17.27
C VAL A 49 21.39 -11.91 17.43
N SER A 50 20.65 -10.97 17.96
CA SER A 50 19.19 -11.03 18.03
C SER A 50 18.59 -9.89 17.20
N LEU A 51 17.80 -10.25 16.20
CA LEU A 51 17.04 -9.32 15.38
C LEU A 51 15.54 -9.44 15.66
N THR A 52 14.83 -8.37 15.38
CA THR A 52 13.38 -8.32 15.35
C THR A 52 12.88 -7.93 13.97
N ILE A 53 11.77 -8.52 13.53
CA ILE A 53 11.13 -8.18 12.25
C ILE A 53 9.63 -8.03 12.43
N SER A 54 9.01 -7.10 11.69
CA SER A 54 7.56 -6.92 11.71
C SER A 54 6.94 -6.81 10.34
N TRP A 55 5.73 -7.38 10.20
CA TRP A 55 4.93 -7.31 8.97
C TRP A 55 3.44 -7.45 9.24
N TRP A 56 2.62 -7.05 8.26
CA TRP A 56 1.18 -7.33 8.23
C TRP A 56 0.83 -8.30 7.11
N GLY A 57 -0.28 -8.99 7.23
CA GLY A 57 -0.77 -9.89 6.17
C GLY A 57 -1.92 -10.78 6.59
N GLY A 58 -2.20 -11.77 5.74
CA GLY A 58 -3.04 -12.92 6.05
C GLY A 58 -2.21 -14.11 6.52
N ASP A 59 -2.90 -15.21 6.86
CA ASP A 59 -2.30 -16.41 7.45
C ASP A 59 -1.21 -17.04 6.58
N THR A 60 -1.40 -17.10 5.26
CA THR A 60 -0.43 -17.69 4.33
C THR A 60 0.86 -16.88 4.32
N ARG A 61 0.77 -15.53 4.29
CA ARG A 61 1.93 -14.64 4.40
C ARG A 61 2.63 -14.79 5.75
N HIS A 62 1.87 -14.93 6.84
CA HIS A 62 2.46 -15.16 8.16
C HIS A 62 3.24 -16.46 8.20
N THR A 63 2.73 -17.51 7.56
CA THR A 63 3.41 -18.81 7.45
C THR A 63 4.69 -18.68 6.64
N ALA A 64 4.64 -18.07 5.44
CA ALA A 64 5.79 -17.92 4.56
C ALA A 64 6.95 -17.15 5.24
N TYR A 65 6.66 -16.03 5.89
CA TYR A 65 7.70 -15.29 6.64
C TYR A 65 8.32 -16.12 7.75
N GLN A 66 7.53 -16.87 8.53
CA GLN A 66 8.04 -17.69 9.63
C GLN A 66 8.89 -18.85 9.13
N GLU A 67 8.50 -19.50 8.01
CA GLU A 67 9.28 -20.54 7.36
C GLU A 67 10.60 -20.00 6.81
N ALA A 68 10.55 -18.85 6.12
CA ALA A 68 11.76 -18.22 5.59
C ALA A 68 12.72 -17.76 6.71
N ILE A 69 12.20 -17.21 7.82
CA ILE A 69 13.01 -16.85 9.01
C ILE A 69 13.65 -18.10 9.63
N THR A 70 12.93 -19.22 9.67
CA THR A 70 13.48 -20.49 10.16
C THR A 70 14.64 -20.95 9.28
N ALA A 71 14.46 -20.96 7.96
CA ALA A 71 15.50 -21.31 7.00
C ALA A 71 16.72 -20.36 7.11
N PHE A 72 16.51 -19.05 7.24
CA PHE A 72 17.57 -18.07 7.50
C PHE A 72 18.38 -18.40 8.77
N SER A 73 17.71 -18.73 9.87
CA SER A 73 18.36 -19.02 11.15
C SER A 73 19.11 -20.38 11.12
N GLU A 74 18.70 -21.33 10.28
CA GLU A 74 19.42 -22.57 10.04
C GLU A 74 20.74 -22.35 9.27
N GLU A 75 20.75 -21.39 8.34
CA GLU A 75 21.94 -21.01 7.59
C GLU A 75 22.88 -20.10 8.41
N HIS A 76 22.30 -19.17 9.18
CA HIS A 76 23.00 -18.20 10.01
C HIS A 76 22.81 -18.50 11.51
N THR A 77 23.44 -19.57 11.98
CA THR A 77 23.19 -20.15 13.32
C THR A 77 23.50 -19.24 14.52
N ASN A 78 24.24 -18.16 14.29
CA ASN A 78 24.50 -17.12 15.28
C ASN A 78 23.47 -15.98 15.27
N ILE A 79 22.48 -16.00 14.34
CA ILE A 79 21.44 -14.96 14.24
C ILE A 79 20.08 -15.55 14.61
N THR A 80 19.46 -14.98 15.61
CA THR A 80 18.08 -15.31 16.00
C THR A 80 17.16 -14.18 15.59
N VAL A 81 16.04 -14.49 14.93
CA VAL A 81 15.06 -13.50 14.47
C VAL A 81 13.73 -13.70 15.19
N SER A 82 13.24 -12.66 15.85
CA SER A 82 11.94 -12.67 16.56
C SER A 82 10.88 -11.90 15.76
N PRO A 83 9.80 -12.55 15.33
CA PRO A 83 8.77 -11.92 14.51
C PRO A 83 7.67 -11.22 15.34
N THR A 84 7.13 -10.12 14.82
CA THR A 84 5.88 -9.47 15.25
C THR A 84 5.00 -9.28 14.02
N PHE A 85 3.76 -9.78 14.04
CA PHE A 85 2.87 -9.65 12.90
C PHE A 85 1.40 -9.59 13.30
N ALA A 86 0.58 -8.99 12.43
CA ALA A 86 -0.87 -8.92 12.59
C ALA A 86 -1.58 -8.78 11.23
N ALA A 87 -2.91 -8.77 11.24
CA ALA A 87 -3.71 -8.31 10.10
C ALA A 87 -3.50 -6.79 9.88
N TRP A 88 -3.92 -6.29 8.72
CA TRP A 88 -3.78 -4.87 8.37
C TRP A 88 -4.56 -3.93 9.32
N SER A 89 -5.77 -4.32 9.75
CA SER A 89 -6.62 -3.48 10.60
C SER A 89 -5.91 -3.05 11.89
N GLY A 90 -5.76 -1.74 12.09
CA GLY A 90 -5.04 -1.15 13.25
C GLY A 90 -3.51 -1.29 13.22
N TRP A 91 -2.95 -1.91 12.17
CA TRP A 91 -1.50 -2.09 12.07
C TRP A 91 -0.75 -0.78 11.85
N GLU A 92 -1.26 0.09 10.99
CA GLU A 92 -0.64 1.40 10.73
C GLU A 92 -0.58 2.25 12.01
N ASP A 93 -1.65 2.31 12.80
CA ASP A 93 -1.67 3.03 14.09
C ASP A 93 -0.65 2.47 15.09
N THR A 94 -0.54 1.14 15.12
CA THR A 94 0.46 0.44 15.95
C THR A 94 1.87 0.84 15.53
N MET A 95 2.18 0.77 14.24
CA MET A 95 3.52 1.06 13.73
C MET A 95 3.88 2.55 13.82
N SER A 96 2.92 3.46 13.55
CA SER A 96 3.14 4.89 13.72
C SER A 96 3.54 5.25 15.15
N THR A 97 2.87 4.62 16.13
CA THR A 97 3.21 4.77 17.56
C THR A 97 4.61 4.23 17.88
N LYS A 98 4.97 3.06 17.33
CA LYS A 98 6.30 2.48 17.51
C LYS A 98 7.40 3.33 16.87
N PHE A 99 7.18 3.86 15.66
CA PHE A 99 8.14 4.75 15.00
C PHE A 99 8.35 6.04 15.80
N ALA A 100 7.26 6.67 16.25
CA ALA A 100 7.33 7.87 17.09
C ALA A 100 8.04 7.62 18.42
N GLY A 101 7.90 6.43 19.00
CA GLY A 101 8.55 6.02 20.24
C GLY A 101 9.98 5.50 20.06
N GLY A 102 10.46 5.29 18.85
CA GLY A 102 11.77 4.68 18.56
C GLY A 102 11.90 3.23 19.09
N VAL A 103 10.80 2.49 19.10
CA VAL A 103 10.70 1.10 19.60
C VAL A 103 10.17 0.13 18.54
N ALA A 104 10.20 0.54 17.26
CA ALA A 104 9.88 -0.34 16.17
C ALA A 104 10.96 -1.43 15.98
N GLU A 105 10.59 -2.53 15.38
CA GLU A 105 11.46 -3.67 15.12
C GLU A 105 12.65 -3.26 14.21
N ASP A 106 13.73 -4.06 14.24
CA ASP A 106 14.95 -3.80 13.47
C ASP A 106 14.67 -3.78 11.96
N VAL A 107 13.91 -4.77 11.47
CA VAL A 107 13.41 -4.84 10.10
C VAL A 107 11.90 -4.65 10.12
N CYS A 108 11.39 -3.72 9.31
CA CYS A 108 9.96 -3.47 9.20
C CYS A 108 9.49 -3.62 7.75
N GLN A 109 8.43 -4.41 7.56
CA GLN A 109 7.62 -4.25 6.36
C GLN A 109 6.89 -2.91 6.47
N VAL A 110 7.07 -2.06 5.49
CA VAL A 110 6.49 -0.71 5.45
C VAL A 110 5.58 -0.56 4.24
N ASN A 111 4.45 0.12 4.40
CA ASN A 111 3.74 0.63 3.25
C ASN A 111 4.60 1.76 2.65
N TRP A 112 4.65 1.86 1.34
CA TRP A 112 5.49 2.80 0.62
C TRP A 112 5.37 4.26 1.10
N ASN A 113 4.14 4.73 1.35
CA ASN A 113 3.89 6.09 1.83
C ASN A 113 4.44 6.36 3.24
N TRP A 114 4.71 5.32 4.05
CA TRP A 114 5.29 5.49 5.39
C TRP A 114 6.70 6.06 5.36
N LEU A 115 7.44 5.84 4.27
CA LEU A 115 8.75 6.44 4.07
C LEU A 115 8.65 7.97 4.04
N TYR A 116 7.59 8.49 3.44
CA TYR A 116 7.30 9.92 3.34
C TYR A 116 6.66 10.46 4.62
N ASN A 117 5.74 9.72 5.22
CA ASN A 117 4.98 10.17 6.39
C ASN A 117 5.80 10.09 7.70
N TYR A 118 6.58 9.01 7.87
CA TYR A 118 7.29 8.74 9.14
C TYR A 118 8.80 8.89 9.05
N SER A 119 9.34 9.12 7.86
CA SER A 119 10.79 9.25 7.65
C SER A 119 11.17 10.25 6.54
N SER A 120 10.36 11.30 6.35
CA SER A 120 10.55 12.32 5.31
C SER A 120 11.90 13.01 5.32
N ASN A 121 12.58 13.07 6.46
CA ASN A 121 13.94 13.59 6.61
C ASN A 121 14.96 12.50 6.95
N GLY A 122 14.59 11.21 6.79
CA GLY A 122 15.43 10.07 7.07
C GLY A 122 15.67 9.78 8.55
N GLN A 123 14.79 10.23 9.44
CA GLN A 123 14.98 10.05 10.89
C GLN A 123 14.63 8.64 11.39
N THR A 124 13.83 7.86 10.66
CA THR A 124 13.31 6.56 11.12
C THR A 124 14.09 5.38 10.55
N PHE A 125 14.42 5.42 9.25
CA PHE A 125 15.07 4.31 8.55
C PHE A 125 16.50 4.69 8.13
N ILE A 126 17.39 3.68 8.04
CA ILE A 126 18.75 3.89 7.57
C ILE A 126 18.77 4.05 6.05
N ASP A 127 19.89 4.54 5.52
CA ASP A 127 20.20 4.46 4.08
C ASP A 127 20.76 3.07 3.75
N LEU A 128 20.02 2.25 3.03
CA LEU A 128 20.41 0.89 2.64
C LEU A 128 21.68 0.86 1.75
N ASN A 129 22.04 1.98 1.11
CA ASN A 129 23.34 2.07 0.44
C ASN A 129 24.51 1.87 1.40
N THR A 130 24.33 2.15 2.70
CA THR A 130 25.38 1.94 3.72
C THR A 130 25.60 0.47 4.07
N VAL A 131 24.69 -0.41 3.71
CA VAL A 131 24.72 -1.87 3.92
C VAL A 131 24.74 -2.66 2.61
N SER A 132 25.04 -2.03 1.48
CA SER A 132 25.06 -2.64 0.15
C SER A 132 26.05 -3.80 -0.02
N ASP A 133 26.97 -4.00 0.92
CA ASP A 133 27.83 -5.18 0.97
C ASP A 133 27.06 -6.45 1.41
N TYR A 134 25.85 -6.30 1.99
CA TYR A 134 25.03 -7.36 2.57
C TYR A 134 23.66 -7.52 1.92
N ILE A 135 23.29 -6.62 1.00
CA ILE A 135 22.07 -6.68 0.21
C ILE A 135 22.39 -6.25 -1.23
N ASP A 136 22.09 -7.11 -2.20
CA ASP A 136 22.33 -6.83 -3.62
C ASP A 136 21.19 -5.96 -4.20
N LEU A 137 21.39 -4.64 -4.13
CA LEU A 137 20.44 -3.66 -4.67
C LEU A 137 20.33 -3.68 -6.20
N THR A 138 21.23 -4.35 -6.93
CA THR A 138 21.20 -4.45 -8.39
C THR A 138 20.10 -5.39 -8.90
N GLN A 139 19.47 -6.15 -8.00
CA GLN A 139 18.38 -7.05 -8.32
C GLN A 139 17.07 -6.32 -8.63
N TRP A 140 16.96 -5.04 -8.30
CA TRP A 140 15.76 -4.23 -8.63
C TRP A 140 15.98 -3.36 -9.86
N ASP A 141 14.91 -3.10 -10.59
CA ASP A 141 14.88 -2.05 -11.60
C ASP A 141 14.95 -0.67 -10.96
N GLU A 142 15.50 0.30 -11.69
CA GLU A 142 15.78 1.64 -11.16
C GLU A 142 14.50 2.36 -10.69
N ALA A 143 13.40 2.27 -11.45
CA ALA A 143 12.18 3.01 -11.15
C ALA A 143 11.53 2.58 -9.82
N PRO A 144 11.23 1.28 -9.56
CA PRO A 144 10.70 0.86 -8.26
C PRO A 144 11.68 1.09 -7.10
N LEU A 145 12.99 0.93 -7.33
CA LEU A 145 13.98 1.19 -6.30
C LEU A 145 14.01 2.67 -5.93
N ASN A 146 14.02 3.57 -6.92
CA ASN A 146 14.00 5.02 -6.71
C ASN A 146 12.71 5.52 -6.02
N ALA A 147 11.58 4.83 -6.17
CA ALA A 147 10.36 5.15 -5.44
C ALA A 147 10.52 5.00 -3.91
N CYS A 148 11.53 4.27 -3.45
CA CYS A 148 11.87 4.14 -2.02
C CYS A 148 13.03 5.08 -1.59
N VAL A 149 13.43 6.02 -2.45
CA VAL A 149 14.43 7.04 -2.10
C VAL A 149 13.73 8.26 -1.51
N VAL A 150 13.93 8.51 -0.22
CA VAL A 150 13.38 9.65 0.49
C VAL A 150 14.49 10.40 1.20
N ALA A 151 14.51 11.73 1.13
CA ALA A 151 15.60 12.58 1.64
C ALA A 151 17.00 12.22 1.07
N GLY A 152 17.05 11.71 -0.16
CA GLY A 152 18.31 11.28 -0.81
C GLY A 152 18.89 9.97 -0.27
N MET A 153 18.11 9.20 0.51
CA MET A 153 18.51 7.93 1.10
C MET A 153 17.61 6.80 0.58
N GLN A 154 18.18 5.65 0.23
CA GLN A 154 17.45 4.42 -0.06
C GLN A 154 16.91 3.84 1.24
N GLN A 155 15.70 4.22 1.65
CA GLN A 155 15.17 3.87 2.97
C GLN A 155 14.50 2.50 3.04
N ALA A 156 14.12 1.93 1.89
CA ALA A 156 13.59 0.57 1.80
C ALA A 156 13.95 -0.06 0.45
N VAL A 157 13.79 -1.38 0.33
CA VAL A 157 13.74 -2.08 -0.96
C VAL A 157 12.32 -2.52 -1.24
N PRO A 158 11.83 -2.39 -2.49
CA PRO A 158 10.50 -2.85 -2.87
C PRO A 158 10.38 -4.37 -2.75
N VAL A 159 9.32 -4.84 -2.12
CA VAL A 159 8.95 -6.27 -2.12
C VAL A 159 8.21 -6.61 -3.40
N SER A 160 7.22 -5.79 -3.78
CA SER A 160 6.45 -5.93 -5.02
C SER A 160 5.94 -4.57 -5.52
N MET A 161 5.62 -4.52 -6.81
CA MET A 161 4.82 -3.44 -7.40
C MET A 161 3.37 -3.86 -7.45
N THR A 162 2.44 -2.91 -7.32
CA THR A 162 1.01 -3.19 -7.28
C THR A 162 0.20 -2.07 -7.95
N GLY A 163 -0.97 -2.40 -8.40
CA GLY A 163 -2.02 -1.47 -8.81
C GLY A 163 -3.39 -2.12 -8.62
N ARG A 164 -4.44 -1.38 -8.92
CA ARG A 164 -5.81 -1.85 -8.74
C ARG A 164 -6.36 -2.46 -10.02
N ILE A 165 -7.13 -3.55 -9.86
CA ILE A 165 -7.85 -4.23 -10.93
C ILE A 165 -9.16 -4.78 -10.40
N PHE A 166 -10.11 -5.00 -11.30
CA PHE A 166 -11.36 -5.66 -10.95
C PHE A 166 -11.19 -7.18 -10.88
N PHE A 167 -11.84 -7.79 -9.90
CA PHE A 167 -12.02 -9.22 -9.79
C PHE A 167 -13.51 -9.54 -9.80
N TRP A 168 -13.90 -10.61 -10.49
CA TRP A 168 -15.30 -10.98 -10.68
C TRP A 168 -15.58 -12.43 -10.29
N ASN A 169 -16.71 -12.65 -9.65
CA ASN A 169 -17.28 -13.98 -9.42
C ASN A 169 -18.26 -14.30 -10.57
N MET A 170 -17.75 -14.88 -11.63
CA MET A 170 -18.55 -15.24 -12.80
C MET A 170 -19.63 -16.28 -12.53
N THR A 171 -19.54 -17.04 -11.43
CA THR A 171 -20.65 -17.93 -11.00
C THR A 171 -21.92 -17.09 -10.74
N THR A 172 -21.81 -15.98 -10.03
CA THR A 172 -22.98 -15.12 -9.77
C THR A 172 -23.38 -14.30 -11.00
N PHE A 173 -22.41 -13.81 -11.79
CA PHE A 173 -22.69 -13.14 -13.07
C PHE A 173 -23.47 -14.05 -14.02
N ASN A 174 -23.10 -15.33 -14.13
CA ASN A 174 -23.83 -16.31 -14.94
C ASN A 174 -25.27 -16.56 -14.45
N LYS A 175 -25.51 -16.57 -13.12
CA LYS A 175 -26.86 -16.64 -12.55
C LYS A 175 -27.70 -15.42 -12.96
N ALA A 176 -27.08 -14.24 -13.08
CA ALA A 176 -27.71 -13.03 -13.63
C ALA A 176 -27.83 -13.03 -15.17
N GLY A 177 -27.31 -14.05 -15.84
CA GLY A 177 -27.34 -14.19 -17.31
C GLY A 177 -26.27 -13.37 -18.03
N ILE A 178 -25.18 -13.02 -17.34
CA ILE A 178 -24.01 -12.31 -17.88
C ILE A 178 -22.87 -13.31 -17.97
N THR A 179 -22.36 -13.54 -19.17
CA THR A 179 -21.34 -14.57 -19.46
C THR A 179 -19.93 -14.00 -19.71
N GLU A 180 -19.83 -12.70 -19.89
CA GLU A 180 -18.56 -11.99 -20.09
C GLU A 180 -18.29 -11.05 -18.94
N VAL A 181 -17.02 -10.84 -18.61
CA VAL A 181 -16.60 -9.82 -17.61
C VAL A 181 -16.94 -8.41 -18.12
N PRO A 182 -17.37 -7.48 -17.25
CA PRO A 182 -17.57 -6.09 -17.63
C PRO A 182 -16.29 -5.44 -18.20
N LYS A 183 -16.42 -4.69 -19.29
CA LYS A 183 -15.31 -3.98 -19.96
C LYS A 183 -15.60 -2.50 -20.16
N THR A 184 -16.81 -2.08 -19.97
CA THR A 184 -17.27 -0.70 -20.14
C THR A 184 -18.16 -0.27 -18.98
N LEU A 185 -18.37 1.05 -18.84
CA LEU A 185 -19.31 1.59 -17.86
C LEU A 185 -20.75 1.12 -18.13
N ASP A 186 -21.14 0.99 -19.40
CA ASP A 186 -22.43 0.47 -19.79
C ASP A 186 -22.62 -0.99 -19.36
N ASP A 187 -21.56 -1.81 -19.42
CA ASP A 187 -21.61 -3.20 -18.91
C ASP A 187 -21.84 -3.23 -17.41
N LEU A 188 -21.21 -2.31 -16.65
CA LEU A 188 -21.44 -2.20 -15.20
C LEU A 188 -22.90 -1.82 -14.89
N TYR A 189 -23.47 -0.85 -15.59
CA TYR A 189 -24.86 -0.46 -15.40
C TYR A 189 -25.83 -1.58 -15.78
N ALA A 190 -25.58 -2.26 -16.90
CA ALA A 190 -26.37 -3.42 -17.30
C ALA A 190 -26.26 -4.57 -16.29
N ALA A 191 -25.09 -4.76 -15.67
CA ALA A 191 -24.92 -5.75 -14.61
C ALA A 191 -25.75 -5.38 -13.38
N GLY A 192 -25.74 -4.12 -12.93
CA GLY A 192 -26.56 -3.65 -11.81
C GLY A 192 -28.03 -3.95 -12.03
N GLU A 193 -28.60 -3.57 -13.20
CA GLU A 193 -30.00 -3.86 -13.56
C GLU A 193 -30.29 -5.37 -13.58
N ALA A 194 -29.39 -6.17 -14.15
CA ALA A 194 -29.56 -7.62 -14.25
C ALA A 194 -29.52 -8.30 -12.88
N PHE A 195 -28.61 -7.89 -11.99
CA PHE A 195 -28.51 -8.41 -10.63
C PHE A 195 -29.78 -8.09 -9.83
N GLN A 196 -30.19 -6.83 -9.81
CA GLN A 196 -31.40 -6.41 -9.12
C GLN A 196 -32.64 -7.17 -9.60
N THR A 197 -32.83 -7.27 -10.92
CA THR A 197 -34.06 -7.84 -11.49
C THR A 197 -34.12 -9.37 -11.45
N LYS A 198 -32.98 -10.06 -11.56
CA LYS A 198 -32.93 -11.52 -11.67
C LYS A 198 -32.52 -12.21 -10.38
N LEU A 199 -31.66 -11.59 -9.55
CA LEU A 199 -31.15 -12.16 -8.31
C LEU A 199 -31.78 -11.53 -7.06
N GLY A 200 -32.24 -10.28 -7.15
CA GLY A 200 -32.88 -9.53 -6.07
C GLY A 200 -31.98 -8.43 -5.49
N GLU A 201 -32.59 -7.61 -4.63
CA GLU A 201 -32.01 -6.39 -4.06
C GLU A 201 -30.73 -6.62 -3.22
N ASP A 202 -30.50 -7.84 -2.74
CA ASP A 202 -29.34 -8.18 -1.89
C ASP A 202 -28.07 -8.53 -2.72
N TYR A 203 -28.16 -8.60 -4.05
CA TYR A 203 -27.07 -8.99 -4.92
C TYR A 203 -26.51 -7.79 -5.66
N TYR A 204 -25.21 -7.59 -5.57
CA TYR A 204 -24.52 -6.49 -6.24
C TYR A 204 -23.36 -6.99 -7.10
N PRO A 205 -23.20 -6.45 -8.33
CA PRO A 205 -22.05 -6.78 -9.19
C PRO A 205 -20.71 -6.48 -8.56
N LEU A 206 -20.62 -5.41 -7.75
CA LEU A 206 -19.36 -4.87 -7.24
C LEU A 206 -19.51 -4.40 -5.79
N HIS A 207 -18.45 -4.52 -5.01
CA HIS A 207 -18.31 -3.91 -3.70
C HIS A 207 -17.12 -2.95 -3.68
N LEU A 208 -17.31 -1.77 -3.08
CA LEU A 208 -16.28 -0.75 -2.87
C LEU A 208 -16.46 -0.11 -1.50
N GLY A 209 -15.44 -0.17 -0.65
CA GLY A 209 -15.32 0.64 0.56
C GLY A 209 -15.03 2.12 0.26
N GLY A 210 -15.01 2.99 1.27
CA GLY A 210 -14.77 4.43 1.06
C GLY A 210 -13.45 4.73 0.37
N TYR A 211 -12.37 4.09 0.79
CA TYR A 211 -11.06 4.22 0.15
C TYR A 211 -11.04 3.67 -1.28
N ASP A 212 -11.68 2.52 -1.54
CA ASP A 212 -11.74 1.92 -2.87
C ASP A 212 -12.52 2.79 -3.85
N ARG A 213 -13.60 3.44 -3.39
CA ARG A 213 -14.37 4.42 -4.17
C ARG A 213 -13.50 5.60 -4.57
N MET A 214 -12.67 6.11 -3.65
CA MET A 214 -11.77 7.22 -3.96
C MET A 214 -10.71 6.82 -4.97
N ILE A 215 -10.14 5.62 -4.87
CA ILE A 215 -9.20 5.12 -5.90
C ILE A 215 -9.90 5.01 -7.26
N LEU A 216 -11.12 4.48 -7.30
CA LEU A 216 -11.86 4.37 -8.56
C LEU A 216 -12.27 5.74 -9.12
N THR A 217 -12.53 6.74 -8.25
CA THR A 217 -12.70 8.14 -8.66
C THR A 217 -11.45 8.65 -9.38
N VAL A 218 -10.25 8.41 -8.83
CA VAL A 218 -9.00 8.81 -9.47
C VAL A 218 -8.81 8.12 -10.82
N PHE A 219 -9.04 6.80 -10.90
CA PHE A 219 -8.98 6.05 -12.17
C PHE A 219 -9.94 6.62 -13.24
N TYR A 220 -11.17 6.96 -12.83
CA TYR A 220 -12.13 7.60 -13.70
C TYR A 220 -11.59 8.94 -14.24
N LEU A 221 -11.13 9.82 -13.34
CA LEU A 221 -10.61 11.14 -13.69
C LEU A 221 -9.38 11.07 -14.59
N GLU A 222 -8.43 10.17 -14.27
CA GLU A 222 -7.25 9.93 -15.11
C GLU A 222 -7.65 9.45 -16.51
N SER A 223 -8.67 8.58 -16.60
CA SER A 223 -9.18 8.09 -17.87
C SER A 223 -9.89 9.18 -18.71
N ILE A 224 -10.55 10.13 -18.06
CA ILE A 224 -11.22 11.26 -18.74
C ILE A 224 -10.22 12.36 -19.14
N TYR A 225 -9.32 12.75 -18.23
CA TYR A 225 -8.51 13.96 -18.37
C TYR A 225 -7.05 13.71 -18.76
N GLY A 226 -6.53 12.49 -18.56
CA GLY A 226 -5.17 12.11 -18.95
C GLY A 226 -4.07 12.80 -18.14
N LYS A 227 -4.29 13.04 -16.85
CA LYS A 227 -3.33 13.69 -15.94
C LYS A 227 -3.28 12.99 -14.59
N ASP A 228 -2.10 12.99 -13.94
CA ASP A 228 -1.91 12.47 -12.59
C ASP A 228 -2.84 13.18 -11.58
N TRP A 229 -3.21 12.49 -10.51
CA TRP A 229 -4.00 13.06 -9.42
C TRP A 229 -3.36 14.32 -8.84
N ALA A 230 -2.09 14.24 -8.51
CA ALA A 230 -1.30 15.36 -8.03
C ALA A 230 0.13 15.30 -8.58
N ASP A 231 0.83 16.42 -8.59
CA ASP A 231 2.28 16.46 -8.85
C ASP A 231 3.00 15.80 -7.66
N PRO A 232 3.68 14.65 -7.85
CA PRO A 232 4.30 13.90 -6.76
C PRO A 232 5.48 14.62 -6.09
N SER A 233 6.01 15.68 -6.72
CA SER A 233 7.13 16.46 -6.17
C SER A 233 6.68 17.62 -5.28
N THR A 234 5.45 18.11 -5.47
CA THR A 234 4.91 19.28 -4.77
C THR A 234 3.61 18.99 -4.04
N SER A 235 3.03 17.81 -4.23
CA SER A 235 1.68 17.42 -3.78
C SER A 235 0.62 18.46 -4.16
N THR A 236 0.80 19.08 -5.35
CA THR A 236 -0.17 20.02 -5.90
C THR A 236 -1.21 19.26 -6.70
N LEU A 237 -2.48 19.43 -6.32
CA LEU A 237 -3.61 18.77 -6.98
C LEU A 237 -3.75 19.26 -8.44
N ASN A 238 -3.89 18.32 -9.38
CA ASN A 238 -3.99 18.62 -10.81
C ASN A 238 -5.43 18.81 -11.31
N TYR A 239 -6.41 18.59 -10.47
CA TYR A 239 -7.84 18.67 -10.79
C TYR A 239 -8.50 19.86 -10.13
N THR A 240 -9.47 20.46 -10.83
CA THR A 240 -10.36 21.48 -10.27
C THR A 240 -11.45 20.83 -9.41
N ALA A 241 -12.10 21.64 -8.55
CA ALA A 241 -13.22 21.17 -7.75
C ALA A 241 -14.36 20.60 -8.62
N ASP A 242 -14.67 21.22 -9.77
CA ASP A 242 -15.69 20.73 -10.69
C ASP A 242 -15.35 19.37 -11.30
N GLU A 243 -14.09 19.16 -11.71
CA GLU A 243 -13.61 17.86 -12.23
C GLU A 243 -13.68 16.78 -11.15
N ILE A 244 -13.31 17.10 -9.92
CA ILE A 244 -13.39 16.15 -8.79
C ILE A 244 -14.87 15.83 -8.48
N ALA A 245 -15.75 16.84 -8.47
CA ALA A 245 -17.16 16.62 -8.27
C ALA A 245 -17.76 15.68 -9.32
N GLU A 246 -17.35 15.79 -10.60
CA GLU A 246 -17.72 14.84 -11.65
C GLU A 246 -17.30 13.41 -11.31
N GLY A 247 -16.06 13.20 -10.81
CA GLY A 247 -15.59 11.88 -10.40
C GLY A 247 -16.36 11.31 -9.20
N LEU A 248 -16.77 12.15 -8.25
CA LEU A 248 -17.62 11.75 -7.12
C LEU A 248 -19.04 11.38 -7.60
N ASP A 249 -19.61 12.16 -8.53
CA ASP A 249 -20.92 11.86 -9.15
C ASP A 249 -20.88 10.57 -9.98
N PHE A 250 -19.73 10.23 -10.60
CA PHE A 250 -19.55 8.93 -11.23
C PHE A 250 -19.72 7.79 -10.23
N ILE A 251 -19.11 7.85 -9.04
CA ILE A 251 -19.29 6.83 -7.99
C ILE A 251 -20.75 6.80 -7.52
N LYS A 252 -21.36 7.97 -7.31
CA LYS A 252 -22.79 8.05 -6.99
C LYS A 252 -23.66 7.32 -8.03
N SER A 253 -23.32 7.46 -9.30
CA SER A 253 -24.07 6.79 -10.38
C SER A 253 -24.01 5.27 -10.29
N LEU A 254 -22.88 4.69 -9.82
CA LEU A 254 -22.75 3.25 -9.59
C LEU A 254 -23.70 2.77 -8.45
N VAL A 255 -23.89 3.59 -7.42
CA VAL A 255 -24.86 3.33 -6.35
C VAL A 255 -26.28 3.40 -6.89
N ASP A 256 -26.64 4.51 -7.58
CA ASP A 256 -27.97 4.76 -8.12
C ASP A 256 -28.40 3.71 -9.16
N LYS A 257 -27.43 3.07 -9.84
CA LYS A 257 -27.63 2.00 -10.82
C LYS A 257 -27.51 0.59 -10.25
N HIS A 258 -27.47 0.45 -8.92
CA HIS A 258 -27.38 -0.85 -8.26
C HIS A 258 -26.10 -1.65 -8.63
N VAL A 259 -25.03 -0.96 -9.05
CA VAL A 259 -23.74 -1.61 -9.34
C VAL A 259 -22.98 -1.90 -8.05
N ILE A 260 -22.95 -0.93 -7.13
CA ILE A 260 -22.28 -1.07 -5.82
C ILE A 260 -23.27 -0.95 -4.68
N MET A 261 -23.05 -1.75 -3.61
CA MET A 261 -23.84 -1.67 -2.39
C MET A 261 -23.60 -0.32 -1.69
N PRO A 262 -24.65 0.40 -1.25
CA PRO A 262 -24.49 1.57 -0.42
C PRO A 262 -23.71 1.26 0.87
N LEU A 263 -22.80 2.14 1.30
CA LEU A 263 -22.00 1.96 2.52
C LEU A 263 -22.87 1.77 3.77
N PRO A 264 -23.96 2.54 3.96
CA PRO A 264 -24.86 2.31 5.10
C PRO A 264 -25.45 0.90 5.15
N THR A 265 -25.78 0.33 4.00
CA THR A 265 -26.29 -1.03 3.89
C THR A 265 -25.20 -2.05 4.25
N TYR A 266 -23.99 -1.87 3.70
CA TYR A 266 -22.85 -2.75 3.99
C TYR A 266 -22.51 -2.74 5.48
N TYR A 267 -22.29 -1.56 6.07
CA TYR A 267 -21.91 -1.45 7.47
C TYR A 267 -23.06 -1.83 8.41
N GLY A 268 -24.33 -1.61 8.00
CA GLY A 268 -25.51 -2.09 8.75
C GLY A 268 -25.56 -3.61 8.87
N ASN A 269 -25.13 -4.32 7.82
CA ASN A 269 -25.13 -5.78 7.79
C ASN A 269 -23.87 -6.38 8.45
N ASN A 270 -22.70 -5.78 8.26
CA ASN A 270 -21.39 -6.39 8.53
C ASN A 270 -20.57 -5.65 9.59
N GLY A 271 -20.99 -4.45 10.02
CA GLY A 271 -20.15 -3.61 10.88
C GLY A 271 -18.84 -3.27 10.20
N SER A 272 -17.72 -3.38 10.91
CA SER A 272 -16.37 -3.17 10.39
C SER A 272 -15.72 -4.44 9.83
N THR A 273 -16.50 -5.48 9.49
CA THR A 273 -15.98 -6.71 8.91
C THR A 273 -15.40 -6.44 7.52
N ALA A 274 -14.18 -6.89 7.26
CA ALA A 274 -13.56 -6.75 5.95
C ALA A 274 -14.36 -7.49 4.86
N ALA A 275 -14.39 -6.96 3.64
CA ALA A 275 -15.21 -7.48 2.55
C ALA A 275 -15.03 -8.99 2.32
N ASN A 276 -13.78 -9.47 2.27
CA ASN A 276 -13.50 -10.91 2.09
C ASN A 276 -13.97 -11.81 3.24
N GLN A 277 -14.30 -11.25 4.39
CA GLN A 277 -14.80 -11.97 5.57
C GLN A 277 -16.33 -11.83 5.74
N SER A 278 -16.97 -10.99 4.93
CA SER A 278 -18.42 -10.80 4.97
C SER A 278 -19.16 -12.03 4.41
N ASN A 279 -20.33 -12.30 4.96
CA ASN A 279 -21.17 -13.38 4.44
C ASN A 279 -21.60 -13.13 2.98
N GLU A 280 -21.82 -11.87 2.62
CA GLU A 280 -22.21 -11.47 1.28
C GLU A 280 -21.11 -11.78 0.25
N TRP A 281 -19.83 -11.57 0.60
CA TRP A 281 -18.71 -11.98 -0.25
C TRP A 281 -18.61 -13.51 -0.34
N ILE A 282 -18.55 -14.18 0.81
CA ILE A 282 -18.35 -15.64 0.90
C ILE A 282 -19.39 -16.39 0.05
N THR A 283 -20.65 -15.93 0.07
CA THR A 283 -21.78 -16.56 -0.64
C THR A 283 -22.03 -16.00 -2.03
N GLY A 284 -21.18 -15.05 -2.50
CA GLY A 284 -21.26 -14.46 -3.83
C GLY A 284 -22.40 -13.48 -4.04
N LYS A 285 -23.02 -12.91 -2.98
CA LYS A 285 -23.97 -11.81 -3.11
C LYS A 285 -23.27 -10.53 -3.56
N LEU A 286 -22.06 -10.29 -3.10
CA LEU A 286 -21.13 -9.32 -3.66
C LEU A 286 -20.27 -10.09 -4.67
N ALA A 287 -20.46 -9.82 -5.96
CA ALA A 287 -19.90 -10.64 -7.03
C ALA A 287 -18.66 -10.04 -7.70
N GLY A 288 -18.14 -8.95 -7.19
CA GLY A 288 -16.91 -8.33 -7.68
C GLY A 288 -16.30 -7.39 -6.67
N ILE A 289 -15.03 -7.09 -6.87
CA ILE A 289 -14.28 -6.14 -6.07
C ILE A 289 -13.22 -5.46 -6.96
N PHE A 290 -12.93 -4.19 -6.67
CA PHE A 290 -11.80 -3.45 -7.23
C PHE A 290 -10.72 -3.35 -6.17
N GLU A 291 -9.69 -4.20 -6.31
CA GLU A 291 -8.70 -4.42 -5.26
C GLU A 291 -7.27 -4.48 -5.83
N TRP A 292 -6.27 -4.44 -4.96
CA TRP A 292 -4.88 -4.62 -5.33
C TRP A 292 -4.67 -5.99 -5.98
N ASP A 293 -3.90 -6.04 -7.06
CA ASP A 293 -3.55 -7.26 -7.80
C ASP A 293 -2.99 -8.36 -6.89
N SER A 294 -2.18 -7.97 -5.91
CA SER A 294 -1.59 -8.86 -4.90
C SER A 294 -2.60 -9.50 -3.93
N ALA A 295 -3.86 -9.07 -3.96
CA ALA A 295 -4.93 -9.59 -3.10
C ALA A 295 -5.80 -10.66 -3.78
N ALA A 296 -5.50 -11.03 -5.03
CA ALA A 296 -6.30 -11.96 -5.83
C ALA A 296 -6.61 -13.27 -5.08
N SER A 297 -5.59 -13.96 -4.57
CA SER A 297 -5.73 -15.22 -3.83
C SER A 297 -6.56 -15.07 -2.57
N LYS A 298 -6.36 -13.98 -1.81
CA LYS A 298 -7.12 -13.67 -0.59
C LYS A 298 -8.62 -13.64 -0.84
N TYR A 299 -9.05 -12.98 -1.93
CA TYR A 299 -10.48 -12.86 -2.26
C TYR A 299 -11.04 -14.13 -2.88
N ARG A 300 -10.28 -14.84 -3.73
CA ARG A 300 -10.67 -16.15 -4.26
C ARG A 300 -10.89 -17.15 -3.14
N ASP A 301 -9.94 -17.29 -2.24
CA ASP A 301 -9.93 -18.34 -1.21
C ASP A 301 -10.97 -18.09 -0.11
N ALA A 302 -11.44 -16.87 0.03
CA ALA A 302 -12.54 -16.51 0.91
C ALA A 302 -13.92 -16.93 0.40
N LEU A 303 -14.08 -17.18 -0.91
CA LEU A 303 -15.35 -17.65 -1.47
C LEU A 303 -15.63 -19.10 -1.06
N ASP A 304 -16.92 -19.41 -0.89
CA ASP A 304 -17.34 -20.80 -0.70
C ASP A 304 -17.08 -21.68 -1.95
N THR A 305 -17.24 -23.00 -1.79
CA THR A 305 -16.94 -23.96 -2.86
C THR A 305 -17.80 -23.77 -4.11
N ASP A 306 -19.00 -23.21 -3.98
CA ASP A 306 -19.92 -23.03 -5.11
C ASP A 306 -19.53 -21.80 -5.96
N ASN A 307 -18.78 -20.86 -5.39
CA ASN A 307 -18.44 -19.58 -5.98
C ASN A 307 -16.96 -19.46 -6.38
N ARG A 308 -16.06 -20.21 -5.72
CA ARG A 308 -14.60 -20.09 -5.88
C ARG A 308 -14.12 -20.31 -7.31
N ASP A 309 -14.65 -21.35 -7.99
CA ASP A 309 -14.23 -21.69 -9.36
C ASP A 309 -14.64 -20.63 -10.40
N GLY A 310 -15.56 -19.76 -10.06
CA GLY A 310 -15.98 -18.63 -10.91
C GLY A 310 -15.17 -17.36 -10.72
N PHE A 311 -14.24 -17.34 -9.77
CA PHE A 311 -13.43 -16.15 -9.52
C PHE A 311 -12.41 -15.94 -10.65
N THR A 312 -12.35 -14.72 -11.21
CA THR A 312 -11.49 -14.38 -12.33
C THR A 312 -10.97 -12.95 -12.23
N VAL A 313 -9.81 -12.73 -12.84
CA VAL A 313 -9.23 -11.39 -13.04
C VAL A 313 -10.02 -10.69 -14.14
N GLY A 314 -10.43 -9.46 -13.88
CA GLY A 314 -11.10 -8.60 -14.85
C GLY A 314 -10.15 -8.05 -15.91
N GLU A 315 -10.71 -7.18 -16.73
CA GLU A 315 -9.97 -6.39 -17.71
C GLU A 315 -9.94 -4.92 -17.25
N GLU A 316 -9.10 -4.12 -17.90
CA GLU A 316 -9.16 -2.68 -17.78
C GLU A 316 -10.55 -2.18 -18.19
N ILE A 317 -11.17 -1.33 -17.37
CA ILE A 317 -12.37 -0.57 -17.77
C ILE A 317 -11.90 0.85 -18.09
N GLN A 318 -11.91 1.17 -19.38
CA GLN A 318 -11.58 2.49 -19.86
C GLN A 318 -12.84 3.37 -19.83
N PHE A 319 -12.83 4.40 -18.99
CA PHE A 319 -13.98 5.31 -18.81
C PHE A 319 -13.96 6.49 -19.79
N GLY A 320 -12.81 6.84 -20.35
CA GLY A 320 -12.62 7.97 -21.26
C GLY A 320 -11.60 7.68 -22.36
N ASP A 321 -10.95 8.73 -22.85
CA ASP A 321 -10.01 8.64 -23.99
C ASP A 321 -8.62 8.14 -23.59
N TYR A 322 -8.29 8.14 -22.29
CA TYR A 322 -6.99 7.75 -21.75
C TYR A 322 -7.09 6.44 -20.96
N LYS A 323 -5.96 5.76 -20.78
CA LYS A 323 -5.84 4.67 -19.82
C LYS A 323 -5.70 5.29 -18.44
N GLY A 324 -6.63 4.97 -17.54
CA GLY A 324 -6.55 5.35 -16.14
C GLY A 324 -5.75 4.34 -15.32
N GLY A 325 -5.41 4.74 -14.12
CA GLY A 325 -4.79 3.86 -13.14
C GLY A 325 -3.31 4.09 -12.93
N PHE A 326 -2.91 3.84 -11.70
CA PHE A 326 -1.55 4.04 -11.22
C PHE A 326 -0.95 2.73 -10.69
N THR A 327 0.38 2.66 -10.70
CA THR A 327 1.14 1.66 -9.96
C THR A 327 1.92 2.32 -8.84
N LYS A 328 2.16 1.57 -7.78
CA LYS A 328 3.03 1.98 -6.67
C LYS A 328 3.84 0.80 -6.16
N VAL A 329 4.87 1.08 -5.35
CA VAL A 329 5.47 0.05 -4.51
C VAL A 329 4.41 -0.43 -3.51
N SER A 330 4.09 -1.71 -3.53
CA SER A 330 3.08 -2.30 -2.64
C SER A 330 3.51 -2.16 -1.19
N MET A 331 4.68 -2.73 -0.91
CA MET A 331 5.35 -2.68 0.39
C MET A 331 6.86 -2.76 0.19
N GLY A 332 7.60 -2.23 1.15
CA GLY A 332 9.04 -2.33 1.20
C GLY A 332 9.51 -3.03 2.48
N LEU A 333 10.76 -3.49 2.49
CA LEU A 333 11.47 -3.81 3.72
C LEU A 333 12.49 -2.72 4.03
N ALA A 334 12.42 -2.20 5.25
CA ALA A 334 13.26 -1.12 5.75
C ALA A 334 13.96 -1.54 7.04
N ILE A 335 15.13 -0.97 7.31
CA ILE A 335 15.87 -1.18 8.56
C ILE A 335 15.75 0.10 9.40
N THR A 336 15.33 -0.03 10.65
CA THR A 336 15.19 1.12 11.54
C THR A 336 16.55 1.66 11.98
N LYS A 337 16.64 2.97 12.27
CA LYS A 337 17.87 3.58 12.80
C LYS A 337 18.24 3.12 14.21
N THR A 338 17.30 2.50 14.91
CA THR A 338 17.53 1.93 16.25
C THR A 338 18.17 0.54 16.20
N CYS A 339 18.19 -0.11 15.02
CA CYS A 339 18.84 -1.39 14.79
C CYS A 339 20.33 -1.31 15.15
N GLN A 340 20.78 -2.22 16.02
CA GLN A 340 22.17 -2.29 16.43
C GLN A 340 23.03 -3.20 15.53
N HIS A 341 22.37 -3.99 14.65
CA HIS A 341 22.94 -4.99 13.77
C HIS A 341 22.47 -4.80 12.34
N PRO A 342 22.73 -3.61 11.70
CA PRO A 342 22.18 -3.31 10.39
C PRO A 342 22.75 -4.17 9.26
N ALA A 343 23.97 -4.72 9.42
CA ALA A 343 24.55 -5.67 8.45
C ALA A 343 23.74 -6.98 8.44
N GLU A 344 23.47 -7.56 9.60
CA GLU A 344 22.70 -8.80 9.74
C GLU A 344 21.22 -8.59 9.36
N ALA A 345 20.68 -7.42 9.63
CA ALA A 345 19.34 -7.04 9.17
C ALA A 345 19.27 -6.95 7.64
N ALA A 346 20.33 -6.44 6.98
CA ALA A 346 20.44 -6.43 5.52
C ALA A 346 20.60 -7.84 4.94
N MET A 347 21.35 -8.72 5.58
CA MET A 347 21.44 -10.15 5.20
C MET A 347 20.07 -10.82 5.26
N LEU A 348 19.27 -10.56 6.32
CA LEU A 348 17.92 -11.09 6.41
C LEU A 348 17.03 -10.59 5.26
N ILE A 349 17.07 -9.30 4.93
CA ILE A 349 16.32 -8.75 3.80
C ILE A 349 16.77 -9.39 2.48
N ASN A 350 18.09 -9.53 2.28
CA ASN A 350 18.65 -10.15 1.09
C ASN A 350 18.23 -11.62 0.95
N PHE A 351 18.23 -12.36 2.05
CA PHE A 351 17.76 -13.74 2.09
C PHE A 351 16.29 -13.85 1.69
N LEU A 352 15.43 -13.02 2.29
CA LEU A 352 13.98 -13.05 2.04
C LEU A 352 13.62 -12.69 0.59
N LEU A 353 14.37 -11.77 -0.04
CA LEU A 353 13.97 -11.18 -1.31
C LEU A 353 14.84 -11.58 -2.51
N ASN A 354 16.09 -11.97 -2.31
CA ASN A 354 17.06 -12.20 -3.40
C ASN A 354 17.60 -13.64 -3.44
N GLU A 355 17.71 -14.31 -2.30
CA GLU A 355 18.34 -15.64 -2.26
C GLU A 355 17.33 -16.74 -2.54
N GLU A 356 17.75 -17.77 -3.27
CA GLU A 356 16.88 -18.84 -3.74
C GLU A 356 16.07 -19.48 -2.60
N ALA A 357 16.74 -19.75 -1.47
CA ALA A 357 16.11 -20.44 -0.33
C ALA A 357 14.96 -19.61 0.29
N GLY A 358 15.19 -18.33 0.56
CA GLY A 358 14.20 -17.44 1.15
C GLY A 358 13.12 -17.03 0.16
N ALA A 359 13.52 -16.58 -1.04
CA ALA A 359 12.60 -16.07 -2.04
C ALA A 359 11.65 -17.15 -2.58
N SER A 360 12.09 -18.42 -2.68
CA SER A 360 11.22 -19.54 -3.05
C SER A 360 10.13 -19.82 -2.02
N ILE A 361 10.42 -19.61 -0.73
CA ILE A 361 9.43 -19.75 0.36
C ILE A 361 8.46 -18.56 0.34
N MET A 362 8.98 -17.34 0.16
CA MET A 362 8.16 -16.13 0.10
C MET A 362 7.21 -16.12 -1.10
N GLY A 363 7.66 -16.63 -2.24
CA GLY A 363 6.85 -16.74 -3.46
C GLY A 363 6.13 -15.43 -3.79
N SER A 364 4.85 -15.53 -4.13
CA SER A 364 3.96 -14.37 -4.39
C SER A 364 3.06 -13.98 -3.21
N GLU A 365 3.39 -14.38 -1.96
CA GLU A 365 2.58 -14.06 -0.78
C GLU A 365 2.52 -12.55 -0.46
N CYS A 366 3.47 -11.81 -0.99
CA CYS A 366 3.52 -10.35 -0.90
C CYS A 366 3.29 -9.65 -2.25
N GLY A 367 2.71 -10.35 -3.23
CA GLY A 367 2.64 -9.92 -4.63
C GLY A 367 3.81 -10.47 -5.45
N ILE A 368 3.85 -10.14 -6.73
CA ILE A 368 4.93 -10.58 -7.61
C ILE A 368 6.24 -9.93 -7.15
N PRO A 369 7.29 -10.74 -6.86
CA PRO A 369 8.56 -10.22 -6.38
C PRO A 369 9.15 -9.14 -7.31
N ALA A 370 9.50 -7.98 -6.74
CA ALA A 370 10.14 -6.89 -7.49
C ALA A 370 11.64 -7.14 -7.72
N SER A 371 12.25 -8.03 -6.97
CA SER A 371 13.63 -8.48 -7.17
C SER A 371 13.69 -9.50 -8.32
N LYS A 372 14.63 -9.31 -9.25
CA LYS A 372 14.84 -10.21 -10.40
C LYS A 372 15.23 -11.62 -9.98
N SER A 373 16.17 -11.75 -9.05
CA SER A 373 16.59 -13.05 -8.53
C SER A 373 15.50 -13.70 -7.69
N GLY A 374 14.76 -12.91 -6.90
CA GLY A 374 13.62 -13.39 -6.13
C GLY A 374 12.48 -13.89 -6.99
N LEU A 375 12.12 -13.19 -8.07
CA LEU A 375 11.12 -13.64 -9.03
C LEU A 375 11.55 -14.94 -9.69
N ALA A 376 12.79 -15.02 -10.19
CA ALA A 376 13.31 -16.22 -10.83
C ALA A 376 13.29 -17.44 -9.87
N ALA A 377 13.60 -17.25 -8.59
CA ALA A 377 13.55 -18.29 -7.57
C ALA A 377 12.12 -18.75 -7.29
N ALA A 378 11.19 -17.82 -7.14
CA ALA A 378 9.76 -18.11 -6.91
C ALA A 378 9.13 -18.86 -8.11
N GLU A 379 9.45 -18.45 -9.35
CA GLU A 379 9.00 -19.14 -10.57
C GLU A 379 9.57 -20.56 -10.66
N ALA A 380 10.88 -20.74 -10.41
CA ALA A 380 11.53 -22.03 -10.44
C ALA A 380 10.94 -23.01 -9.40
N ALA A 381 10.52 -22.50 -8.25
CA ALA A 381 9.87 -23.26 -7.19
C ALA A 381 8.38 -23.52 -7.46
N GLY A 382 7.77 -22.90 -8.48
CA GLY A 382 6.32 -22.93 -8.70
C GLY A 382 5.53 -22.21 -7.58
N ALA A 383 6.15 -21.25 -6.90
CA ALA A 383 5.58 -20.54 -5.76
C ALA A 383 4.91 -19.21 -6.15
N VAL A 384 4.72 -18.96 -7.45
CA VAL A 384 3.97 -17.80 -7.96
C VAL A 384 2.52 -18.23 -8.20
N ASP A 385 1.57 -17.55 -7.53
CA ASP A 385 0.14 -17.79 -7.77
C ASP A 385 -0.25 -17.19 -9.13
N THR A 386 -0.82 -18.02 -9.99
CA THR A 386 -1.15 -17.65 -11.38
C THR A 386 -2.18 -16.53 -11.49
N LEU A 387 -3.10 -16.40 -10.51
CA LEU A 387 -4.06 -15.29 -10.50
C LEU A 387 -3.38 -13.96 -10.14
N VAL A 388 -2.45 -13.99 -9.19
CA VAL A 388 -1.65 -12.81 -8.82
C VAL A 388 -0.77 -12.39 -9.98
N GLU A 389 -0.14 -13.35 -10.68
CA GLU A 389 0.67 -13.09 -11.87
C GLU A 389 -0.16 -12.48 -13.00
N GLU A 390 -1.33 -13.07 -13.31
CA GLU A 390 -2.24 -12.53 -14.32
C GLU A 390 -2.69 -11.11 -13.97
N ALA A 391 -3.11 -10.87 -12.72
CA ALA A 391 -3.58 -9.57 -12.28
C ALA A 391 -2.47 -8.51 -12.34
N ASN A 392 -1.28 -8.83 -11.85
CA ASN A 392 -0.13 -7.92 -11.89
C ASN A 392 0.31 -7.61 -13.31
N SER A 393 0.38 -8.62 -14.19
CA SER A 393 0.73 -8.45 -15.59
C SER A 393 -0.25 -7.49 -16.30
N LYS A 394 -1.56 -7.64 -16.07
CA LYS A 394 -2.58 -6.74 -16.63
C LYS A 394 -2.42 -5.32 -16.07
N VAL A 395 -2.27 -5.15 -14.76
CA VAL A 395 -2.06 -3.86 -14.09
C VAL A 395 -0.87 -3.12 -14.69
N LEU A 396 0.29 -3.77 -14.80
CA LEU A 396 1.49 -3.16 -15.35
C LEU A 396 1.34 -2.77 -16.83
N ALA A 397 0.43 -3.41 -17.57
CA ALA A 397 0.18 -3.12 -18.97
C ALA A 397 -0.73 -1.90 -19.21
N PHE A 398 -1.64 -1.58 -18.27
CA PHE A 398 -2.57 -0.46 -18.46
C PHE A 398 -2.30 0.74 -17.57
N CYS A 399 -1.79 0.58 -16.35
CA CYS A 399 -1.53 1.72 -15.45
C CYS A 399 -0.44 2.64 -16.01
N SER A 400 -0.75 3.92 -16.15
CA SER A 400 0.11 4.92 -16.78
C SER A 400 0.50 6.07 -15.85
N PHE A 401 -0.14 6.19 -14.70
CA PHE A 401 -0.01 7.30 -13.76
C PHE A 401 0.75 6.91 -12.49
N GLN A 402 1.13 7.90 -11.71
CA GLN A 402 1.81 7.73 -10.43
C GLN A 402 0.92 8.20 -9.28
N LEU A 403 0.92 7.46 -8.18
CA LEU A 403 0.21 7.87 -6.98
C LEU A 403 1.09 8.82 -6.15
N ASP A 404 0.50 9.94 -5.72
CA ASP A 404 1.12 10.80 -4.71
C ASP A 404 1.08 10.13 -3.32
N PRO A 405 2.18 10.17 -2.53
CA PRO A 405 2.22 9.51 -1.22
C PRO A 405 1.18 10.01 -0.21
N LEU A 406 0.77 11.29 -0.29
CA LEU A 406 -0.25 11.84 0.61
C LEU A 406 -1.64 11.26 0.37
N PHE A 407 -1.92 10.72 -0.82
CA PHE A 407 -3.19 10.05 -1.11
C PHE A 407 -3.48 8.91 -0.12
N GLU A 408 -2.45 8.24 0.35
CA GLU A 408 -2.55 7.18 1.34
C GLU A 408 -2.32 7.65 2.78
N HIS A 409 -2.41 8.95 3.05
CA HIS A 409 -2.31 9.45 4.41
C HIS A 409 -3.46 8.91 5.28
N ASN A 410 -3.17 8.45 6.50
CA ASN A 410 -4.14 7.76 7.35
C ASN A 410 -5.41 8.59 7.61
N ASN A 411 -5.28 9.92 7.80
CA ASN A 411 -6.42 10.81 7.99
C ASN A 411 -7.38 10.84 6.78
N LEU A 412 -6.89 10.53 5.58
CA LEU A 412 -7.71 10.48 4.37
C LEU A 412 -8.36 9.11 4.20
N LYS A 413 -7.59 8.01 4.34
CA LYS A 413 -8.00 6.67 3.92
C LYS A 413 -8.51 5.77 5.05
N ALA A 414 -8.38 6.18 6.33
CA ALA A 414 -8.73 5.30 7.45
C ALA A 414 -10.17 4.79 7.34
N ASP A 415 -10.33 3.46 7.43
CA ASP A 415 -11.63 2.81 7.34
C ASP A 415 -12.57 3.29 8.46
N GLY A 416 -13.76 3.69 8.11
CA GLY A 416 -14.79 4.18 9.03
C GLY A 416 -14.57 5.59 9.61
N THR A 417 -13.41 6.21 9.44
CA THR A 417 -13.09 7.51 10.09
C THR A 417 -12.32 8.49 9.20
N GLY A 418 -11.80 8.06 8.05
CA GLY A 418 -11.06 8.91 7.12
C GLY A 418 -11.97 9.82 6.29
N ILE A 419 -11.39 10.88 5.75
CA ILE A 419 -12.12 11.85 4.92
C ILE A 419 -12.79 11.19 3.70
N TYR A 420 -12.15 10.20 3.08
CA TYR A 420 -12.77 9.48 1.95
C TYR A 420 -14.03 8.76 2.37
N GLN A 421 -14.05 8.18 3.57
CA GLN A 421 -15.25 7.56 4.13
C GLN A 421 -16.34 8.61 4.37
N GLU A 422 -16.02 9.75 4.98
CA GLU A 422 -16.97 10.84 5.26
C GLU A 422 -17.64 11.37 3.99
N VAL A 423 -16.86 11.57 2.92
CA VAL A 423 -17.36 12.02 1.61
C VAL A 423 -18.40 11.05 1.06
N PHE A 424 -18.08 9.74 1.00
CA PHE A 424 -19.00 8.76 0.43
C PHE A 424 -20.15 8.37 1.36
N ASP A 425 -19.97 8.47 2.67
CA ASP A 425 -21.09 8.37 3.61
C ASP A 425 -22.11 9.49 3.38
N THR A 426 -21.65 10.74 3.19
CA THR A 426 -22.54 11.88 2.90
C THR A 426 -23.29 11.69 1.58
N ILE A 427 -22.62 11.17 0.55
CA ILE A 427 -23.27 10.84 -0.73
C ILE A 427 -24.36 9.77 -0.53
N ASP A 428 -24.04 8.70 0.19
CA ASP A 428 -24.94 7.55 0.33
C ASP A 428 -26.09 7.77 1.33
N TYR A 429 -25.85 8.49 2.44
CA TYR A 429 -26.87 8.77 3.46
C TYR A 429 -27.79 9.92 3.07
N ASP A 430 -27.22 11.01 2.54
CA ASP A 430 -27.94 12.25 2.31
C ASP A 430 -28.36 12.42 0.85
N GLY A 431 -27.88 11.54 -0.05
CA GLY A 431 -28.09 11.64 -1.49
C GLY A 431 -27.35 12.83 -2.12
N ALA A 432 -26.31 13.33 -1.44
CA ALA A 432 -25.52 14.49 -1.87
C ALA A 432 -24.89 14.28 -3.24
N SER A 433 -24.74 15.35 -4.02
CA SER A 433 -23.97 15.35 -5.26
C SER A 433 -22.47 15.53 -4.99
N GLY A 434 -21.63 15.25 -6.00
CA GLY A 434 -20.21 15.55 -5.92
C GLY A 434 -19.92 17.01 -5.57
N ALA A 435 -20.69 17.94 -6.12
CA ALA A 435 -20.58 19.38 -5.83
C ALA A 435 -20.92 19.74 -4.37
N ASP A 436 -21.79 18.97 -3.71
CA ASP A 436 -22.15 19.20 -2.31
C ASP A 436 -21.06 18.74 -1.32
N VAL A 437 -20.19 17.81 -1.72
CA VAL A 437 -19.19 17.17 -0.83
C VAL A 437 -17.73 17.44 -1.21
N VAL A 438 -17.47 18.03 -2.36
CA VAL A 438 -16.10 18.24 -2.85
C VAL A 438 -15.28 19.09 -1.87
N ASP A 439 -15.87 20.07 -1.20
CA ASP A 439 -15.19 20.91 -0.22
C ASP A 439 -14.74 20.09 1.00
N ILE A 440 -15.48 19.06 1.43
CA ILE A 440 -15.05 18.15 2.51
C ILE A 440 -13.76 17.44 2.11
N LEU A 441 -13.69 16.96 0.86
CA LEU A 441 -12.50 16.30 0.34
C LEU A 441 -11.32 17.25 0.26
N LEU A 442 -11.50 18.44 -0.31
CA LEU A 442 -10.43 19.42 -0.52
C LEU A 442 -9.86 19.94 0.82
N ASP A 443 -10.72 20.27 1.78
CA ASP A 443 -10.31 20.69 3.13
C ASP A 443 -9.52 19.58 3.83
N GLY A 444 -9.99 18.33 3.68
CA GLY A 444 -9.28 17.15 4.20
C GLY A 444 -7.90 16.98 3.57
N MET A 445 -7.79 17.15 2.26
CA MET A 445 -6.53 17.06 1.53
C MET A 445 -5.55 18.18 1.93
N GLU A 446 -6.01 19.42 2.05
CA GLU A 446 -5.18 20.53 2.58
C GLU A 446 -4.66 20.24 3.98
N SER A 447 -5.48 19.62 4.83
CA SER A 447 -5.10 19.30 6.22
C SER A 447 -3.92 18.33 6.34
N VAL A 448 -3.68 17.52 5.31
CA VAL A 448 -2.56 16.56 5.26
C VAL A 448 -1.39 17.05 4.41
N GLY A 449 -1.50 18.22 3.77
CA GLY A 449 -0.37 18.86 3.10
C GLY A 449 -0.49 19.01 1.58
N TYR A 450 -1.64 18.69 0.98
CA TYR A 450 -1.86 19.02 -0.43
C TYR A 450 -1.93 20.54 -0.65
N THR A 451 -1.43 20.96 -1.79
CA THR A 451 -1.67 22.31 -2.34
C THR A 451 -2.83 22.24 -3.31
N ILE A 452 -3.90 22.98 -3.02
CA ILE A 452 -5.08 23.08 -3.88
C ILE A 452 -4.92 24.33 -4.75
N ASN A 453 -4.98 24.17 -6.07
CA ASN A 453 -5.02 25.30 -6.98
C ASN A 453 -6.42 25.91 -6.95
N ALA A 454 -6.51 27.23 -6.59
CA ALA A 454 -7.77 27.97 -6.54
C ALA A 454 -8.38 28.19 -7.94
#